data_39cf861df66ca0fd2830a4b148c61f7c
#
_entry.id   39cf861df66ca0fd2830a4b148c61f7c
#
_cell.length_a   1.000
_cell.length_b   1.000
_cell.length_c   1.000
_cell.angle_alpha   90.00
_cell.angle_beta   90.00
_cell.angle_gamma   90.00
#
_symmetry.space_group_name_H-M   'P 1'
#
loop_
_entity.id
_entity.type
_entity.pdbx_description
1 polymer ?
#
loop_
_entity_poly.entity_id
_entity_poly.type
_entity_poly.pdbx_seq_one_letter_code
_entity_poly.pdbx_strand_id
1 'polypeptide(L)'
;TPLHHLLLSEKLDTLVMTSANFSEEPICIDNDEALERLSDLADYFLLHNRDIYLRSDDSVVMEMSNTIRPIRRSRGYAPRPIFLKKSGPSILAVGGELKNVVALSKGEKVFLSQHIGDLENLEAYEFFQMTIDHIQRIFEIEPELIVHDLHPEYLSTKWAKDQSLPLFGVQHHHAHLASCMAENNLDEPVIGIIMDGTGYGTDGTIWGGEFLVGDASGFERMAHFEPMPLPGGEAAIKSPWRIGLSYLYQVFGDNLPAIPALENHDIQPIVQMLEARINSPL
;
A
#
# COMPACT_ATOMS: atom_id res chain seq x y z
N THR A 1 17.58 21.75 -4.27
CA THR A 1 16.82 22.89 -4.82
C THR A 1 17.45 24.21 -4.43
N PRO A 2 17.19 25.34 -5.11
CA PRO A 2 17.68 26.64 -4.69
C PRO A 2 17.33 27.00 -3.24
N LEU A 3 16.13 26.64 -2.79
CA LEU A 3 15.68 26.84 -1.41
C LEU A 3 16.57 26.10 -0.40
N HIS A 4 16.95 24.85 -0.68
CA HIS A 4 17.85 24.10 0.19
C HIS A 4 19.22 24.79 0.33
N HIS A 5 19.78 25.35 -0.74
CA HIS A 5 21.01 26.11 -0.67
C HIS A 5 20.89 27.40 0.16
N LEU A 6 19.70 28.01 0.19
CA LEU A 6 19.46 29.18 1.02
C LEU A 6 19.27 28.81 2.50
N LEU A 7 18.63 27.69 2.78
CA LEU A 7 18.43 27.20 4.14
C LEU A 7 19.70 26.65 4.76
N LEU A 8 20.47 25.87 4.00
CA LEU A 8 21.75 25.29 4.42
C LEU A 8 22.85 26.33 4.21
N SER A 9 23.06 27.16 5.21
CA SER A 9 24.05 28.22 5.24
C SER A 9 25.27 27.84 6.10
N GLU A 10 26.27 28.71 6.19
CA GLU A 10 27.46 28.50 7.04
C GLU A 10 27.14 28.21 8.53
N LYS A 11 25.91 28.52 8.99
CA LYS A 11 25.48 28.31 10.36
C LYS A 11 24.57 27.09 10.54
N LEU A 12 23.98 26.58 9.45
CA LEU A 12 23.06 25.47 9.44
C LEU A 12 23.51 24.45 8.41
N ASP A 13 24.22 23.44 8.85
CA ASP A 13 24.75 22.36 8.02
C ASP A 13 23.85 21.11 8.04
N THR A 14 22.97 21.01 9.04
CA THR A 14 22.08 19.86 9.26
C THR A 14 20.69 20.33 9.67
N LEU A 15 19.66 19.77 9.03
CA LEU A 15 18.26 20.05 9.32
C LEU A 15 17.49 18.74 9.48
N VAL A 16 16.60 18.67 10.45
CA VAL A 16 15.54 17.64 10.49
C VAL A 16 14.41 18.13 9.61
N MET A 17 14.09 17.36 8.56
CA MET A 17 13.06 17.72 7.60
C MET A 17 11.99 16.62 7.56
N THR A 18 10.74 17.02 7.57
CA THR A 18 9.58 16.13 7.46
C THR A 18 8.54 16.72 6.51
N SER A 19 7.54 15.93 6.15
CA SER A 19 6.40 16.38 5.36
C SER A 19 5.46 17.28 6.19
N ALA A 20 4.79 18.22 5.52
CA ALA A 20 3.84 19.15 6.12
C ALA A 20 2.44 18.51 6.21
N ASN A 21 2.26 17.59 7.17
CA ASN A 21 1.00 16.89 7.43
C ASN A 21 0.97 16.30 8.85
N PHE A 22 -0.20 15.97 9.36
CA PHE A 22 -0.32 15.03 10.46
C PHE A 22 -0.06 13.60 9.99
N SER A 23 0.28 12.71 10.94
CA SER A 23 0.45 11.28 10.63
C SER A 23 -0.79 10.71 9.95
N GLU A 24 -0.58 9.92 8.89
CA GLU A 24 -1.62 9.24 8.11
C GLU A 24 -2.53 10.16 7.28
N GLU A 25 -2.24 11.45 7.23
CA GLU A 25 -2.94 12.41 6.37
C GLU A 25 -2.08 12.82 5.17
N PRO A 26 -2.70 13.20 4.05
CA PRO A 26 -1.96 13.73 2.91
C PRO A 26 -1.27 15.07 3.22
N ILE A 27 -0.14 15.33 2.56
CA ILE A 27 0.63 16.58 2.69
C ILE A 27 -0.25 17.79 2.31
N CYS A 28 -0.25 18.84 3.14
CA CYS A 28 -0.88 20.11 2.83
C CYS A 28 -0.26 20.73 1.57
N ILE A 29 -1.10 21.23 0.66
CA ILE A 29 -0.68 21.89 -0.58
C ILE A 29 -1.17 23.32 -0.71
N ASP A 30 -2.18 23.67 0.05
CA ASP A 30 -2.73 25.03 0.11
C ASP A 30 -2.14 25.80 1.29
N ASN A 31 -1.91 27.11 1.11
CA ASN A 31 -1.31 27.95 2.14
C ASN A 31 -2.25 28.17 3.33
N ASP A 32 -3.53 28.35 3.08
CA ASP A 32 -4.53 28.60 4.14
C ASP A 32 -4.78 27.29 4.92
N GLU A 33 -4.87 26.15 4.20
CA GLU A 33 -4.92 24.82 4.81
C GLU A 33 -3.72 24.58 5.73
N ALA A 34 -2.50 24.89 5.27
CA ALA A 34 -1.29 24.70 6.06
C ALA A 34 -1.28 25.58 7.33
N LEU A 35 -1.72 26.84 7.22
CA LEU A 35 -1.80 27.76 8.36
C LEU A 35 -2.83 27.30 9.38
N GLU A 36 -3.97 26.79 8.93
CA GLU A 36 -5.04 26.32 9.82
C GLU A 36 -4.65 25.01 10.51
N ARG A 37 -4.21 24.01 9.73
CA ARG A 37 -4.00 22.65 10.24
C ARG A 37 -2.69 22.45 10.98
N LEU A 38 -1.62 23.18 10.62
CA LEU A 38 -0.28 22.96 11.15
C LEU A 38 0.15 24.02 12.17
N SER A 39 -0.73 24.94 12.57
CA SER A 39 -0.42 26.02 13.51
C SER A 39 0.07 25.52 14.89
N ASP A 40 -0.38 24.34 15.31
CA ASP A 40 0.04 23.73 16.57
C ASP A 40 1.38 22.96 16.46
N LEU A 41 1.88 22.77 15.23
CA LEU A 41 3.12 22.01 14.94
C LEU A 41 4.30 22.91 14.59
N ALA A 42 4.05 24.12 14.05
CA ALA A 42 5.09 24.99 13.57
C ALA A 42 4.94 26.42 14.11
N ASP A 43 6.04 27.01 14.60
CA ASP A 43 6.09 28.39 15.09
C ASP A 43 6.09 29.42 13.95
N TYR A 44 6.63 29.04 12.76
CA TYR A 44 6.75 29.92 11.60
C TYR A 44 6.44 29.19 10.31
N PHE A 45 5.85 29.92 9.35
CA PHE A 45 5.51 29.42 8.03
C PHE A 45 6.22 30.23 6.94
N LEU A 46 6.95 29.56 6.08
CA LEU A 46 7.49 30.14 4.85
C LEU A 46 6.58 29.72 3.68
N LEU A 47 5.70 30.61 3.28
CA LEU A 47 4.72 30.38 2.24
C LEU A 47 5.22 30.91 0.89
N HIS A 48 4.56 30.49 -0.19
CA HIS A 48 4.81 30.95 -1.55
C HIS A 48 3.51 31.17 -2.32
N ASN A 49 3.60 31.90 -3.41
CA ASN A 49 2.46 32.26 -4.27
C ASN A 49 2.35 31.43 -5.55
N ARG A 50 2.95 30.25 -5.55
CA ARG A 50 2.85 29.28 -6.65
C ARG A 50 2.10 28.04 -6.13
N ASP A 51 0.89 27.84 -6.65
CA ASP A 51 0.05 26.73 -6.23
C ASP A 51 0.72 25.39 -6.47
N ILE A 52 0.51 24.47 -5.54
CA ILE A 52 0.90 23.07 -5.66
C ILE A 52 -0.31 22.31 -6.18
N TYR A 53 -0.23 21.85 -7.43
CA TYR A 53 -1.36 21.20 -8.08
C TYR A 53 -1.64 19.79 -7.54
N LEU A 54 -0.59 19.03 -7.25
CA LEU A 54 -0.70 17.64 -6.81
C LEU A 54 0.32 17.35 -5.72
N ARG A 55 -0.13 16.67 -4.69
CA ARG A 55 0.74 16.17 -3.61
C ARG A 55 1.75 15.18 -4.16
N SER A 56 2.97 15.24 -3.68
CA SER A 56 4.00 14.27 -4.04
C SER A 56 4.92 14.03 -2.85
N ASP A 57 4.83 12.85 -2.31
CA ASP A 57 5.66 12.39 -1.21
C ASP A 57 7.08 12.04 -1.68
N ASP A 58 7.97 11.73 -0.77
CA ASP A 58 9.29 11.22 -1.13
C ASP A 58 9.24 9.74 -1.47
N SER A 59 10.04 9.34 -2.46
CA SER A 59 10.23 7.94 -2.78
C SER A 59 11.06 7.25 -1.70
N VAL A 60 10.76 5.98 -1.45
CA VAL A 60 11.53 5.13 -0.54
C VAL A 60 12.18 4.03 -1.36
N VAL A 61 13.47 3.87 -1.20
CA VAL A 61 14.25 2.84 -1.89
C VAL A 61 15.06 2.04 -0.87
N MET A 62 15.34 0.79 -1.22
CA MET A 62 16.15 -0.13 -0.43
C MET A 62 17.23 -0.76 -1.31
N GLU A 63 18.43 -0.91 -0.79
CA GLU A 63 19.45 -1.72 -1.43
C GLU A 63 19.22 -3.21 -1.09
N MET A 64 19.02 -4.00 -2.14
CA MET A 64 18.88 -5.46 -2.04
C MET A 64 19.75 -6.12 -3.10
N SER A 65 20.67 -7.00 -2.68
CA SER A 65 21.58 -7.72 -3.59
C SER A 65 22.35 -6.79 -4.56
N ASN A 66 22.92 -5.72 -4.04
CA ASN A 66 23.64 -4.66 -4.79
C ASN A 66 22.79 -3.95 -5.87
N THR A 67 21.47 -3.96 -5.70
CA THR A 67 20.53 -3.28 -6.61
C THR A 67 19.59 -2.40 -5.81
N ILE A 68 19.37 -1.17 -6.28
CA ILE A 68 18.38 -0.27 -5.67
C ILE A 68 16.98 -0.70 -6.12
N ARG A 69 16.14 -1.03 -5.15
CA ARG A 69 14.73 -1.39 -5.37
C ARG A 69 13.81 -0.34 -4.78
N PRO A 70 12.87 0.20 -5.56
CA PRO A 70 11.87 1.10 -5.03
C PRO A 70 10.85 0.32 -4.18
N ILE A 71 10.65 0.80 -2.94
CA ILE A 71 9.59 0.33 -2.04
C ILE A 71 8.35 1.20 -2.19
N ARG A 72 8.57 2.52 -2.35
CA ARG A 72 7.53 3.51 -2.63
C ARG A 72 7.98 4.35 -3.83
N ARG A 73 7.14 4.39 -4.87
CA ARG A 73 7.37 5.25 -6.03
C ARG A 73 6.62 6.57 -5.84
N SER A 74 7.35 7.66 -5.81
CA SER A 74 6.81 9.00 -5.77
C SER A 74 7.78 9.96 -6.44
N ARG A 75 8.21 11.01 -5.79
CA ARG A 75 9.08 12.04 -6.36
C ARG A 75 10.35 11.44 -7.00
N GLY A 76 10.54 11.73 -8.28
CA GLY A 76 11.69 11.27 -9.08
C GLY A 76 11.55 9.86 -9.67
N TYR A 77 10.64 9.02 -9.18
CA TYR A 77 10.35 7.68 -9.70
C TYR A 77 9.00 7.58 -10.40
N ALA A 78 7.95 8.21 -9.89
CA ALA A 78 6.70 8.37 -10.60
C ALA A 78 6.77 9.60 -11.54
N PRO A 79 6.16 9.55 -12.70
CA PRO A 79 5.45 8.43 -13.34
C PRO A 79 6.33 7.69 -14.40
N ARG A 80 7.54 7.29 -14.06
CA ARG A 80 8.38 6.52 -14.98
C ARG A 80 7.67 5.22 -15.38
N PRO A 81 7.55 4.91 -16.70
CA PRO A 81 6.83 3.72 -17.12
C PRO A 81 7.58 2.43 -16.79
N ILE A 82 6.82 1.39 -16.51
CA ILE A 82 7.24 0.00 -16.58
C ILE A 82 6.90 -0.49 -17.98
N PHE A 83 7.84 -1.19 -18.62
CA PHE A 83 7.65 -1.72 -19.96
C PHE A 83 7.25 -3.19 -19.89
N LEU A 84 6.09 -3.49 -20.47
CA LEU A 84 5.61 -4.87 -20.63
C LEU A 84 6.14 -5.43 -21.96
N LYS A 85 6.29 -6.75 -22.03
CA LYS A 85 6.72 -7.43 -23.25
C LYS A 85 5.62 -7.51 -24.31
N LYS A 86 4.36 -7.34 -23.91
CA LYS A 86 3.20 -7.43 -24.79
C LYS A 86 2.38 -6.15 -24.71
N SER A 87 1.92 -5.70 -25.87
CA SER A 87 0.96 -4.60 -25.93
C SER A 87 -0.43 -5.08 -25.51
N GLY A 88 -1.12 -4.23 -24.77
CA GLY A 88 -2.48 -4.48 -24.29
C GLY A 88 -3.41 -3.28 -24.48
N PRO A 89 -4.68 -3.41 -24.09
CA PRO A 89 -5.63 -2.31 -24.05
C PRO A 89 -5.24 -1.26 -23.03
N SER A 90 -5.91 -0.11 -23.08
CA SER A 90 -5.76 0.92 -22.05
C SER A 90 -6.53 0.51 -20.79
N ILE A 91 -5.82 0.25 -19.72
CA ILE A 91 -6.37 -0.25 -18.44
C ILE A 91 -6.05 0.73 -17.33
N LEU A 92 -7.05 1.02 -16.50
CA LEU A 92 -6.87 1.69 -15.22
C LEU A 92 -6.92 0.64 -14.11
N ALA A 93 -5.83 0.44 -13.38
CA ALA A 93 -5.80 -0.37 -12.18
C ALA A 93 -5.82 0.53 -10.95
N VAL A 94 -6.79 0.30 -10.04
CA VAL A 94 -7.07 1.22 -8.92
C VAL A 94 -6.40 0.83 -7.61
N GLY A 95 -5.63 -0.27 -7.59
CA GLY A 95 -4.88 -0.70 -6.40
C GLY A 95 -5.74 -1.24 -5.26
N GLY A 96 -5.10 -1.50 -4.13
CA GLY A 96 -5.75 -1.93 -2.89
C GLY A 96 -6.17 -0.74 -2.01
N GLU A 97 -6.47 -1.00 -0.74
CA GLU A 97 -6.86 0.02 0.23
C GLU A 97 -5.67 0.72 0.87
N LEU A 98 -4.69 -0.06 1.33
CA LEU A 98 -3.51 0.45 2.03
C LEU A 98 -2.37 0.70 1.06
N LYS A 99 -1.61 1.77 1.30
CA LYS A 99 -0.45 2.19 0.47
C LYS A 99 -0.82 2.29 -1.01
N ASN A 100 -2.01 2.80 -1.27
CA ASN A 100 -2.60 2.84 -2.60
C ASN A 100 -1.70 3.54 -3.62
N VAL A 101 -1.70 2.99 -4.82
CA VAL A 101 -1.11 3.52 -6.05
C VAL A 101 -2.02 3.12 -7.19
N VAL A 102 -2.34 4.02 -8.09
CA VAL A 102 -3.07 3.71 -9.32
C VAL A 102 -2.09 3.50 -10.47
N ALA A 103 -2.47 2.66 -11.42
CA ALA A 103 -1.68 2.41 -12.63
C ALA A 103 -2.53 2.57 -13.89
N LEU A 104 -1.94 3.14 -14.94
CA LEU A 104 -2.60 3.36 -16.22
C LEU A 104 -1.73 2.79 -17.35
N SER A 105 -2.29 1.90 -18.17
CA SER A 105 -1.58 1.29 -19.30
C SER A 105 -1.90 1.94 -20.64
N LYS A 106 -0.90 1.96 -21.53
CA LYS A 106 -1.03 2.34 -22.94
C LYS A 106 -0.05 1.51 -23.77
N GLY A 107 -0.57 0.55 -24.53
CA GLY A 107 0.25 -0.36 -25.32
C GLY A 107 1.16 -1.21 -24.40
N GLU A 108 2.47 -1.06 -24.56
CA GLU A 108 3.48 -1.77 -23.75
C GLU A 108 3.91 -1.00 -22.48
N LYS A 109 3.34 0.16 -22.21
CA LYS A 109 3.75 1.03 -21.09
C LYS A 109 2.71 1.00 -20.00
N VAL A 110 3.17 0.89 -18.75
CA VAL A 110 2.36 1.06 -17.55
C VAL A 110 2.93 2.22 -16.75
N PHE A 111 2.11 3.22 -16.51
CA PHE A 111 2.45 4.40 -15.72
C PHE A 111 1.84 4.27 -14.33
N LEU A 112 2.69 4.26 -13.32
CA LEU A 112 2.25 4.29 -11.92
C LEU A 112 2.11 5.74 -11.47
N SER A 113 1.06 6.02 -10.70
CA SER A 113 0.97 7.30 -9.98
C SER A 113 2.07 7.40 -8.91
N GLN A 114 2.20 8.59 -8.33
CA GLN A 114 2.84 8.71 -7.02
C GLN A 114 2.04 7.94 -5.97
N HIS A 115 2.70 7.65 -4.86
CA HIS A 115 2.06 7.05 -3.69
C HIS A 115 0.91 7.93 -3.21
N ILE A 116 -0.25 7.33 -2.99
CA ILE A 116 -1.46 7.98 -2.52
C ILE A 116 -1.57 7.80 -1.01
N GLY A 117 -1.36 6.58 -0.52
CA GLY A 117 -1.46 6.23 0.89
C GLY A 117 -2.70 5.37 1.18
N ASP A 118 -3.08 5.35 2.44
CA ASP A 118 -4.19 4.54 2.92
C ASP A 118 -5.51 5.30 2.70
N LEU A 119 -6.49 4.65 2.06
CA LEU A 119 -7.76 5.29 1.66
C LEU A 119 -8.78 5.37 2.79
N GLU A 120 -8.35 5.19 4.05
CA GLU A 120 -9.24 5.13 5.22
C GLU A 120 -9.85 6.48 5.62
N ASN A 121 -9.38 7.59 5.06
CA ASN A 121 -9.90 8.94 5.34
C ASN A 121 -10.35 9.66 4.05
N LEU A 122 -11.18 10.70 4.24
CA LEU A 122 -11.78 11.44 3.13
C LEU A 122 -10.72 12.12 2.26
N GLU A 123 -9.71 12.72 2.87
CA GLU A 123 -8.67 13.48 2.18
C GLU A 123 -7.82 12.57 1.27
N ALA A 124 -7.51 11.35 1.72
CA ALA A 124 -6.81 10.37 0.91
C ALA A 124 -7.69 9.84 -0.23
N TYR A 125 -8.98 9.65 0.01
CA TYR A 125 -9.92 9.24 -1.02
C TYR A 125 -10.14 10.32 -2.09
N GLU A 126 -10.25 11.58 -1.71
CA GLU A 126 -10.31 12.70 -2.66
C GLU A 126 -9.01 12.82 -3.46
N PHE A 127 -7.87 12.62 -2.80
CA PHE A 127 -6.57 12.60 -3.47
C PHE A 127 -6.43 11.43 -4.45
N PHE A 128 -6.98 10.27 -4.13
CA PHE A 128 -7.06 9.13 -5.03
C PHE A 128 -7.85 9.47 -6.29
N GLN A 129 -9.04 10.06 -6.18
CA GLN A 129 -9.87 10.47 -7.31
C GLN A 129 -9.16 11.53 -8.17
N MET A 130 -8.60 12.56 -7.54
CA MET A 130 -7.82 13.60 -8.22
C MET A 130 -6.61 13.00 -8.97
N THR A 131 -5.97 11.99 -8.40
CA THR A 131 -4.81 11.31 -9.01
C THR A 131 -5.21 10.53 -10.26
N ILE A 132 -6.37 9.85 -10.23
CA ILE A 132 -6.91 9.15 -11.41
C ILE A 132 -7.17 10.13 -12.54
N ASP A 133 -7.88 11.21 -12.27
CA ASP A 133 -8.18 12.24 -13.28
C ASP A 133 -6.89 12.87 -13.83
N HIS A 134 -5.93 13.11 -12.95
CA HIS A 134 -4.66 13.71 -13.33
C HIS A 134 -3.85 12.81 -14.26
N ILE A 135 -3.66 11.52 -13.90
CA ILE A 135 -2.85 10.60 -14.71
C ILE A 135 -3.49 10.33 -16.08
N GLN A 136 -4.81 10.23 -16.16
CA GLN A 136 -5.53 10.12 -17.43
C GLN A 136 -5.31 11.35 -18.32
N ARG A 137 -5.42 12.55 -17.73
CA ARG A 137 -5.25 13.80 -18.45
C ARG A 137 -3.82 14.02 -18.96
N ILE A 138 -2.80 13.80 -18.12
CA ILE A 138 -1.40 14.09 -18.53
C ILE A 138 -0.87 13.12 -19.57
N PHE A 139 -1.37 11.88 -19.59
CA PHE A 139 -0.98 10.88 -20.60
C PHE A 139 -1.93 10.81 -21.79
N GLU A 140 -3.05 11.55 -21.73
CA GLU A 140 -4.10 11.52 -22.77
C GLU A 140 -4.54 10.06 -23.04
N ILE A 141 -4.90 9.34 -21.95
CA ILE A 141 -5.33 7.96 -21.99
C ILE A 141 -6.74 7.86 -21.43
N GLU A 142 -7.65 7.34 -22.24
CA GLU A 142 -8.97 6.92 -21.82
C GLU A 142 -8.95 5.41 -21.58
N PRO A 143 -9.20 4.93 -20.37
CA PRO A 143 -9.20 3.50 -20.09
C PRO A 143 -10.43 2.81 -20.71
N GLU A 144 -10.22 1.60 -21.19
CA GLU A 144 -11.27 0.73 -21.74
C GLU A 144 -11.79 -0.27 -20.70
N LEU A 145 -11.03 -0.46 -19.61
CA LEU A 145 -11.28 -1.43 -18.56
C LEU A 145 -10.73 -0.90 -17.23
N ILE A 146 -11.43 -1.19 -16.14
CA ILE A 146 -10.93 -0.94 -14.79
C ILE A 146 -10.60 -2.28 -14.12
N VAL A 147 -9.40 -2.36 -13.55
CA VAL A 147 -8.95 -3.50 -12.74
C VAL A 147 -8.94 -3.11 -11.26
N HIS A 148 -9.52 -3.96 -10.42
CA HIS A 148 -9.65 -3.71 -8.99
C HIS A 148 -9.34 -4.97 -8.17
N ASP A 149 -9.09 -4.81 -6.87
CA ASP A 149 -8.95 -5.91 -5.93
C ASP A 149 -10.29 -6.67 -5.75
N LEU A 150 -10.22 -7.96 -5.43
CA LEU A 150 -11.41 -8.74 -5.13
C LEU A 150 -12.09 -8.35 -3.81
N HIS A 151 -11.38 -7.65 -2.92
CA HIS A 151 -11.94 -7.26 -1.63
C HIS A 151 -13.14 -6.32 -1.81
N PRO A 152 -14.36 -6.74 -1.37
CA PRO A 152 -15.58 -6.01 -1.71
C PRO A 152 -15.72 -4.65 -1.01
N GLU A 153 -15.08 -4.50 0.14
CA GLU A 153 -15.22 -3.33 1.01
C GLU A 153 -14.16 -2.25 0.77
N TYR A 154 -13.10 -2.52 0.00
CA TYR A 154 -12.11 -1.50 -0.32
C TYR A 154 -12.74 -0.30 -1.02
N LEU A 155 -12.40 0.90 -0.61
CA LEU A 155 -12.90 2.14 -1.23
C LEU A 155 -12.49 2.24 -2.69
N SER A 156 -11.29 1.77 -3.05
CA SER A 156 -10.85 1.65 -4.45
C SER A 156 -11.75 0.72 -5.26
N THR A 157 -12.16 -0.42 -4.70
CA THR A 157 -13.09 -1.37 -5.33
C THR A 157 -14.50 -0.79 -5.46
N LYS A 158 -15.00 -0.12 -4.43
CA LYS A 158 -16.30 0.57 -4.46
C LYS A 158 -16.32 1.65 -5.53
N TRP A 159 -15.28 2.49 -5.55
CA TRP A 159 -15.13 3.51 -6.59
C TRP A 159 -15.15 2.89 -8.00
N ALA A 160 -14.41 1.79 -8.22
CA ALA A 160 -14.41 1.10 -9.52
C ALA A 160 -15.81 0.62 -9.92
N LYS A 161 -16.57 0.06 -8.97
CA LYS A 161 -17.94 -0.43 -9.21
C LYS A 161 -18.95 0.67 -9.55
N ASP A 162 -18.69 1.89 -9.15
CA ASP A 162 -19.52 3.05 -9.47
C ASP A 162 -19.22 3.63 -10.87
N GLN A 163 -18.20 3.11 -11.56
CA GLN A 163 -17.87 3.54 -12.92
C GLN A 163 -18.67 2.76 -13.97
N SER A 164 -18.82 3.37 -15.16
CA SER A 164 -19.55 2.75 -16.29
C SER A 164 -18.70 1.82 -17.17
N LEU A 165 -17.40 1.70 -16.89
CA LEU A 165 -16.47 0.87 -17.67
C LEU A 165 -16.59 -0.60 -17.28
N PRO A 166 -16.20 -1.53 -18.17
CA PRO A 166 -16.02 -2.94 -17.84
C PRO A 166 -15.06 -3.09 -16.64
N LEU A 167 -15.33 -4.07 -15.77
CA LEU A 167 -14.56 -4.33 -14.57
C LEU A 167 -13.89 -5.69 -14.63
N PHE A 168 -12.70 -5.78 -14.06
CA PHE A 168 -12.00 -7.04 -13.86
C PHE A 168 -11.39 -7.10 -12.45
N GLY A 169 -11.85 -8.09 -11.65
CA GLY A 169 -11.33 -8.31 -10.30
C GLY A 169 -10.09 -9.18 -10.32
N VAL A 170 -9.05 -8.79 -9.59
CA VAL A 170 -7.80 -9.53 -9.45
C VAL A 170 -7.61 -9.96 -8.00
N GLN A 171 -7.21 -11.22 -7.78
CA GLN A 171 -6.86 -11.71 -6.47
C GLN A 171 -5.58 -11.02 -5.98
N HIS A 172 -5.59 -10.59 -4.72
CA HIS A 172 -4.56 -9.74 -4.11
C HIS A 172 -3.13 -10.28 -4.27
N HIS A 173 -2.91 -11.52 -3.86
CA HIS A 173 -1.57 -12.15 -3.93
C HIS A 173 -1.14 -12.43 -5.37
N HIS A 174 -2.08 -12.69 -6.28
CA HIS A 174 -1.77 -12.77 -7.71
C HIS A 174 -1.34 -11.42 -8.28
N ALA A 175 -1.92 -10.32 -7.81
CA ALA A 175 -1.46 -8.98 -8.19
C ALA A 175 -0.01 -8.73 -7.73
N HIS A 176 0.36 -9.16 -6.52
CA HIS A 176 1.75 -9.11 -6.05
C HIS A 176 2.69 -9.93 -6.94
N LEU A 177 2.31 -11.17 -7.30
CA LEU A 177 3.07 -12.01 -8.21
C LEU A 177 3.28 -11.32 -9.55
N ALA A 178 2.20 -10.87 -10.19
CA ALA A 178 2.23 -10.26 -11.51
C ALA A 178 3.03 -8.95 -11.53
N SER A 179 2.94 -8.12 -10.48
CA SER A 179 3.71 -6.89 -10.38
C SER A 179 5.20 -7.14 -10.27
N CYS A 180 5.61 -8.14 -9.48
CA CYS A 180 7.01 -8.56 -9.37
C CYS A 180 7.54 -9.11 -10.71
N MET A 181 6.73 -9.90 -11.42
CA MET A 181 7.08 -10.40 -12.74
C MET A 181 7.27 -9.26 -13.76
N ALA A 182 6.36 -8.29 -13.77
CA ALA A 182 6.42 -7.14 -14.67
C ALA A 182 7.67 -6.29 -14.43
N GLU A 183 8.01 -6.00 -13.18
CA GLU A 183 9.23 -5.24 -12.83
C GLU A 183 10.53 -5.95 -13.25
N ASN A 184 10.52 -7.28 -13.24
CA ASN A 184 11.70 -8.08 -13.55
C ASN A 184 11.67 -8.67 -14.98
N ASN A 185 10.71 -8.27 -15.82
CA ASN A 185 10.54 -8.74 -17.20
C ASN A 185 10.45 -10.28 -17.31
N LEU A 186 9.74 -10.93 -16.39
CA LEU A 186 9.50 -12.37 -16.38
C LEU A 186 8.18 -12.67 -17.11
N ASP A 187 8.18 -13.66 -18.00
CA ASP A 187 6.99 -14.15 -18.73
C ASP A 187 6.71 -15.62 -18.47
N GLU A 188 7.68 -16.35 -17.94
CA GLU A 188 7.55 -17.78 -17.66
C GLU A 188 6.86 -17.96 -16.30
N PRO A 189 6.12 -19.05 -16.08
CA PRO A 189 5.56 -19.36 -14.79
C PRO A 189 6.62 -19.35 -13.70
N VAL A 190 6.31 -18.74 -12.55
CA VAL A 190 7.22 -18.59 -11.41
C VAL A 190 6.59 -19.18 -10.15
N ILE A 191 7.43 -19.47 -9.18
CA ILE A 191 7.01 -19.75 -7.81
C ILE A 191 7.00 -18.41 -7.07
N GLY A 192 5.79 -17.96 -6.68
CA GLY A 192 5.61 -16.78 -5.84
C GLY A 192 5.54 -17.17 -4.37
N ILE A 193 6.41 -16.57 -3.57
CA ILE A 193 6.36 -16.63 -2.11
C ILE A 193 5.89 -15.26 -1.66
N ILE A 194 4.60 -15.14 -1.32
CA ILE A 194 3.96 -13.88 -1.00
C ILE A 194 3.69 -13.84 0.50
N MET A 195 4.48 -13.05 1.22
CA MET A 195 4.42 -12.92 2.68
C MET A 195 3.57 -11.72 3.10
N ASP A 196 2.50 -11.47 2.38
CA ASP A 196 1.48 -10.52 2.80
C ASP A 196 0.65 -11.11 3.94
N GLY A 197 0.25 -10.27 4.88
CA GLY A 197 -0.46 -10.71 6.07
C GLY A 197 -1.95 -10.94 5.84
N THR A 198 -2.55 -10.20 4.89
CA THR A 198 -4.00 -10.26 4.62
C THR A 198 -4.31 -9.88 3.18
N GLY A 199 -5.01 -10.75 2.48
CA GLY A 199 -5.61 -10.51 1.18
C GLY A 199 -6.91 -11.27 1.04
N TYR A 200 -7.84 -10.78 0.24
CA TYR A 200 -9.13 -11.44 0.03
C TYR A 200 -8.96 -12.67 -0.86
N GLY A 201 -9.22 -13.85 -0.29
CA GLY A 201 -9.11 -15.12 -0.99
C GLY A 201 -10.26 -15.35 -1.98
N THR A 202 -10.00 -16.15 -3.00
CA THR A 202 -11.05 -16.58 -3.98
C THR A 202 -12.14 -17.46 -3.36
N ASP A 203 -11.88 -17.99 -2.18
CA ASP A 203 -12.78 -18.80 -1.36
C ASP A 203 -13.54 -17.97 -0.31
N GLY A 204 -13.34 -16.64 -0.29
CA GLY A 204 -13.95 -15.72 0.66
C GLY A 204 -13.29 -15.72 2.05
N THR A 205 -12.14 -16.37 2.19
CA THR A 205 -11.35 -16.36 3.43
C THR A 205 -10.24 -15.31 3.37
N ILE A 206 -9.63 -15.02 4.51
CA ILE A 206 -8.41 -14.20 4.56
C ILE A 206 -7.22 -15.08 4.19
N TRP A 207 -6.50 -14.71 3.14
CA TRP A 207 -5.26 -15.34 2.75
C TRP A 207 -4.07 -14.54 3.29
N GLY A 208 -2.98 -15.26 3.62
CA GLY A 208 -1.72 -14.64 4.03
C GLY A 208 -0.61 -15.68 4.17
N GLY A 209 0.59 -15.35 3.69
CA GLY A 209 1.71 -16.29 3.66
C GLY A 209 1.54 -17.40 2.62
N GLU A 210 1.39 -16.98 1.35
CA GLU A 210 0.97 -17.83 0.23
C GLU A 210 2.15 -18.31 -0.63
N PHE A 211 2.02 -19.53 -1.14
CA PHE A 211 2.92 -20.11 -2.13
C PHE A 211 2.12 -20.39 -3.41
N LEU A 212 2.33 -19.55 -4.41
CA LEU A 212 1.62 -19.60 -5.67
C LEU A 212 2.56 -20.08 -6.78
N VAL A 213 2.05 -20.85 -7.73
CA VAL A 213 2.73 -21.14 -9.00
C VAL A 213 1.88 -20.58 -10.11
N GLY A 214 2.45 -19.70 -10.94
CA GLY A 214 1.68 -19.06 -11.99
C GLY A 214 2.44 -18.02 -12.77
N ASP A 215 1.71 -17.32 -13.61
CA ASP A 215 2.17 -16.21 -14.43
C ASP A 215 1.18 -15.03 -14.38
N ALA A 216 1.32 -14.05 -15.26
CA ALA A 216 0.42 -12.90 -15.32
C ALA A 216 -1.04 -13.26 -15.69
N SER A 217 -1.30 -14.45 -16.24
CA SER A 217 -2.63 -14.88 -16.70
C SER A 217 -3.40 -15.68 -15.68
N GLY A 218 -2.70 -16.27 -14.69
CA GLY A 218 -3.33 -17.09 -13.66
C GLY A 218 -2.34 -17.75 -12.71
N PHE A 219 -2.86 -18.37 -11.68
CA PHE A 219 -2.06 -19.02 -10.64
C PHE A 219 -2.76 -20.26 -10.08
N GLU A 220 -1.95 -21.13 -9.49
CA GLU A 220 -2.37 -22.23 -8.63
C GLU A 220 -1.83 -21.99 -7.22
N ARG A 221 -2.70 -22.11 -6.20
CA ARG A 221 -2.33 -22.03 -4.78
C ARG A 221 -1.75 -23.37 -4.34
N MET A 222 -0.43 -23.48 -4.27
CA MET A 222 0.25 -24.73 -3.97
C MET A 222 0.34 -25.03 -2.47
N ALA A 223 0.54 -23.99 -1.67
CA ALA A 223 0.60 -24.10 -0.23
C ALA A 223 0.33 -22.73 0.42
N HIS A 224 0.09 -22.75 1.70
CA HIS A 224 -0.02 -21.53 2.54
C HIS A 224 0.40 -21.88 3.97
N PHE A 225 0.69 -20.86 4.78
CA PHE A 225 0.82 -21.06 6.20
C PHE A 225 -0.53 -21.48 6.80
N GLU A 226 -0.48 -22.26 7.89
CA GLU A 226 -1.70 -22.62 8.61
C GLU A 226 -2.39 -21.35 9.10
N PRO A 227 -3.68 -21.17 8.79
CA PRO A 227 -4.44 -20.00 9.25
C PRO A 227 -4.46 -19.93 10.78
N MET A 228 -4.21 -18.75 11.32
CA MET A 228 -4.22 -18.50 12.76
C MET A 228 -5.30 -17.51 13.13
N PRO A 229 -5.97 -17.69 14.27
CA PRO A 229 -6.90 -16.71 14.76
C PRO A 229 -6.24 -15.33 14.92
N LEU A 230 -6.96 -14.29 14.49
CA LEU A 230 -6.57 -12.88 14.64
C LEU A 230 -7.26 -12.27 15.88
N PRO A 231 -6.67 -12.36 17.08
CA PRO A 231 -7.33 -11.93 18.31
C PRO A 231 -7.49 -10.41 18.35
N GLY A 232 -8.75 -9.96 18.23
CA GLY A 232 -9.12 -8.56 18.06
C GLY A 232 -9.26 -8.13 16.58
N GLY A 233 -9.20 -9.07 15.62
CA GLY A 233 -9.32 -8.76 14.19
C GLY A 233 -8.29 -7.72 13.74
N GLU A 234 -8.74 -6.55 13.31
CA GLU A 234 -7.89 -5.44 12.86
C GLU A 234 -6.84 -5.01 13.91
N ALA A 235 -7.15 -5.11 15.21
CA ALA A 235 -6.18 -4.82 16.25
C ALA A 235 -4.98 -5.78 16.24
N ALA A 236 -5.14 -7.00 15.75
CA ALA A 236 -4.03 -7.94 15.59
C ALA A 236 -3.12 -7.53 14.42
N ILE A 237 -3.67 -6.97 13.35
CA ILE A 237 -2.91 -6.43 12.22
C ILE A 237 -2.07 -5.23 12.68
N LYS A 238 -2.66 -4.30 13.42
CA LYS A 238 -1.98 -3.10 13.98
C LYS A 238 -0.99 -3.44 15.11
N SER A 239 -1.14 -4.61 15.74
CA SER A 239 -0.32 -5.08 16.86
C SER A 239 0.15 -6.52 16.64
N PRO A 240 1.19 -6.75 15.81
CA PRO A 240 1.60 -8.09 15.35
C PRO A 240 1.98 -9.07 16.48
N TRP A 241 2.33 -8.57 17.68
CA TRP A 241 2.58 -9.43 18.84
C TRP A 241 1.37 -10.31 19.21
N ARG A 242 0.15 -9.87 18.90
CA ARG A 242 -1.09 -10.64 19.12
C ARG A 242 -1.14 -11.87 18.21
N ILE A 243 -0.71 -11.72 16.95
CA ILE A 243 -0.61 -12.84 16.01
C ILE A 243 0.50 -13.80 16.49
N GLY A 244 1.65 -13.26 16.91
CA GLY A 244 2.72 -14.06 17.50
C GLY A 244 2.24 -14.86 18.71
N LEU A 245 1.45 -14.26 19.59
CA LEU A 245 0.85 -14.97 20.73
C LEU A 245 -0.15 -16.05 20.27
N SER A 246 -0.92 -15.81 19.22
CA SER A 246 -1.83 -16.82 18.64
C SER A 246 -1.09 -18.08 18.18
N TYR A 247 0.05 -17.91 17.46
CA TYR A 247 0.91 -19.01 17.07
C TYR A 247 1.47 -19.77 18.29
N LEU A 248 1.95 -19.03 19.28
CA LEU A 248 2.49 -19.65 20.50
C LEU A 248 1.42 -20.43 21.27
N TYR A 249 0.22 -19.85 21.37
CA TYR A 249 -0.90 -20.49 22.02
C TYR A 249 -1.34 -21.77 21.28
N GLN A 250 -1.36 -21.74 19.94
CA GLN A 250 -1.65 -22.91 19.12
C GLN A 250 -0.67 -24.05 19.36
N VAL A 251 0.60 -23.75 19.60
CA VAL A 251 1.66 -24.76 19.76
C VAL A 251 1.78 -25.25 21.22
N PHE A 252 1.69 -24.33 22.18
CA PHE A 252 2.03 -24.60 23.59
C PHE A 252 0.80 -24.63 24.51
N GLY A 253 -0.39 -24.19 24.05
CA GLY A 253 -1.57 -24.06 24.89
C GLY A 253 -1.29 -23.17 26.11
N ASP A 254 -1.74 -23.62 27.27
CA ASP A 254 -1.56 -22.88 28.53
C ASP A 254 -0.08 -22.84 29.02
N ASN A 255 0.80 -23.63 28.42
CA ASN A 255 2.21 -23.68 28.77
C ASN A 255 3.07 -22.74 27.92
N LEU A 256 2.63 -21.48 27.80
CA LEU A 256 3.36 -20.49 27.01
C LEU A 256 4.80 -20.30 27.52
N PRO A 257 5.81 -20.33 26.63
CA PRO A 257 7.17 -20.02 27.01
C PRO A 257 7.33 -18.54 27.36
N ALA A 258 8.25 -18.23 28.27
CA ALA A 258 8.65 -16.86 28.53
C ALA A 258 9.38 -16.30 27.32
N ILE A 259 8.81 -15.27 26.69
CA ILE A 259 9.38 -14.61 25.51
C ILE A 259 9.57 -13.12 25.82
N PRO A 260 10.80 -12.60 25.74
CA PRO A 260 11.08 -11.19 26.06
C PRO A 260 10.21 -10.19 25.30
N ALA A 261 9.86 -10.48 24.05
CA ALA A 261 8.98 -9.62 23.25
C ALA A 261 7.55 -9.49 23.79
N LEU A 262 7.10 -10.40 24.65
CA LEU A 262 5.77 -10.40 25.25
C LEU A 262 5.74 -9.86 26.69
N GLU A 263 6.89 -9.67 27.33
CA GLU A 263 6.97 -9.29 28.77
C GLU A 263 6.30 -7.95 29.08
N ASN A 264 6.27 -7.04 28.12
CA ASN A 264 5.65 -5.72 28.29
C ASN A 264 4.17 -5.67 27.87
N HIS A 265 3.56 -6.80 27.53
CA HIS A 265 2.18 -6.90 27.07
C HIS A 265 1.32 -7.65 28.08
N ASP A 266 0.10 -7.16 28.32
CA ASP A 266 -0.92 -7.92 29.03
C ASP A 266 -1.50 -8.98 28.08
N ILE A 267 -0.95 -10.19 28.18
CA ILE A 267 -1.33 -11.31 27.28
C ILE A 267 -2.62 -12.01 27.71
N GLN A 268 -3.05 -11.87 28.99
CA GLN A 268 -4.18 -12.62 29.53
C GLN A 268 -5.51 -12.38 28.81
N PRO A 269 -5.90 -11.15 28.47
CA PRO A 269 -7.11 -10.91 27.70
C PRO A 269 -7.09 -11.56 26.33
N ILE A 270 -5.90 -11.59 25.68
CA ILE A 270 -5.75 -12.18 24.35
C ILE A 270 -5.84 -13.71 24.42
N VAL A 271 -5.24 -14.34 25.42
CA VAL A 271 -5.37 -15.78 25.65
C VAL A 271 -6.84 -16.14 25.85
N GLN A 272 -7.58 -15.40 26.68
CA GLN A 272 -9.02 -15.62 26.89
C GLN A 272 -9.84 -15.47 25.61
N MET A 273 -9.47 -14.53 24.73
CA MET A 273 -10.11 -14.38 23.41
C MET A 273 -9.89 -15.61 22.54
N LEU A 274 -8.66 -16.14 22.52
CA LEU A 274 -8.28 -17.33 21.76
C LEU A 274 -9.01 -18.59 22.30
N GLU A 275 -9.00 -18.79 23.61
CA GLU A 275 -9.73 -19.90 24.27
C GLU A 275 -11.22 -19.88 23.96
N ALA A 276 -11.86 -18.75 24.14
CA ALA A 276 -13.27 -18.56 23.93
C ALA A 276 -13.69 -18.42 22.45
N ARG A 277 -12.71 -18.29 21.54
CA ARG A 277 -12.90 -17.98 20.12
C ARG A 277 -13.78 -16.74 19.89
N ILE A 278 -13.61 -15.74 20.72
CA ILE A 278 -14.35 -14.48 20.64
C ILE A 278 -13.49 -13.43 19.94
N ASN A 279 -14.09 -12.72 18.97
CA ASN A 279 -13.43 -11.66 18.21
C ASN A 279 -12.03 -12.08 17.68
N SER A 280 -11.95 -13.30 17.17
CA SER A 280 -10.71 -13.93 16.68
C SER A 280 -11.00 -14.63 15.35
N PRO A 281 -11.27 -13.88 14.25
CA PRO A 281 -11.49 -14.46 12.93
C PRO A 281 -10.25 -15.22 12.46
N LEU A 282 -10.49 -16.24 11.59
CA LEU A 282 -9.45 -17.01 10.88
C LEU A 282 -9.21 -16.42 9.52
#